data_f70ab8aa6ae56b0385f1e60e61deee25
#
_entry.id   f70ab8aa6ae56b0385f1e60e61deee25
#
_cell.length_a   1.000
_cell.length_b   1.000
_cell.length_c   1.000
_cell.angle_alpha   90.00
_cell.angle_beta   90.00
_cell.angle_gamma   90.00
#
_symmetry.space_group_name_H-M   'P 1'
#
loop_
_entity.id
_entity.type
_entity.pdbx_description
1 polymer ?
#
loop_
_entity_poly.entity_id
_entity_poly.type
_entity_poly.pdbx_seq_one_letter_code
_entity_poly.pdbx_strand_id
1 'polypeptide(L)'
;LTAEKILIATGTRPHHPATYPWHDARLFESDTILSIPELPASMLIIGGGVIGSEYACIFAALGVKVVLVDGRDRLLGFLDAEVSVTLQNAMRGMGIELLLGEQVESLTSGEKIEAVLKNAGVRSFDTVLAAAGRQGNTNGMGLEEIGLQPDKRGLLQVNEHYQTSLPHIYAAGDVIGFPALASTSMEQGRVAMCHAFDLKYKTDLARILPLGIYTIPECSSAGESEESLREKKIPYVV
;
A
#
# COMPACT_ATOMS: atom_id res chain seq x y z
N LEU A 1 19.76 -17.01 19.70
CA LEU A 1 18.50 -17.25 20.42
C LEU A 1 17.81 -18.48 19.84
N THR A 2 17.25 -19.31 20.69
CA THR A 2 16.43 -20.47 20.30
C THR A 2 15.05 -20.32 20.96
N ALA A 3 14.00 -20.77 20.26
CA ALA A 3 12.64 -20.76 20.76
C ALA A 3 11.85 -21.97 20.23
N GLU A 4 10.88 -22.46 20.99
CA GLU A 4 9.97 -23.52 20.53
C GLU A 4 8.98 -23.00 19.49
N LYS A 5 8.58 -21.73 19.59
CA LYS A 5 7.70 -21.03 18.66
C LYS A 5 8.28 -19.67 18.30
N ILE A 6 8.13 -19.28 17.03
CA ILE A 6 8.61 -18.00 16.50
C ILE A 6 7.45 -17.32 15.78
N LEU A 7 7.22 -16.05 16.07
CA LEU A 7 6.29 -15.20 15.32
C LEU A 7 7.06 -14.11 14.59
N ILE A 8 6.98 -14.09 13.27
CA ILE A 8 7.55 -13.05 12.41
C ILE A 8 6.50 -11.97 12.20
N ALA A 9 6.74 -10.78 12.76
CA ALA A 9 5.85 -9.63 12.67
C ALA A 9 6.65 -8.35 12.31
N THR A 10 7.57 -8.48 11.37
CA THR A 10 8.55 -7.45 11.00
C THR A 10 7.98 -6.36 10.10
N GLY A 11 6.73 -6.52 9.66
CA GLY A 11 6.04 -5.52 8.84
C GLY A 11 6.62 -5.36 7.45
N THR A 12 6.45 -4.16 6.90
CA THR A 12 6.90 -3.78 5.55
C THR A 12 7.63 -2.44 5.58
N ARG A 13 8.31 -2.13 4.49
CA ARG A 13 8.90 -0.82 4.19
C ARG A 13 8.43 -0.33 2.81
N PRO A 14 8.52 0.96 2.50
CA PRO A 14 8.26 1.48 1.17
C PRO A 14 9.15 0.79 0.12
N HIS A 15 8.58 0.53 -1.05
CA HIS A 15 9.35 0.02 -2.18
C HIS A 15 10.13 1.15 -2.84
N HIS A 16 11.42 0.94 -3.02
CA HIS A 16 12.32 1.86 -3.71
C HIS A 16 12.65 1.31 -5.11
N PRO A 17 11.97 1.74 -6.20
CA PRO A 17 12.37 1.39 -7.55
C PRO A 17 13.83 1.80 -7.79
N ALA A 18 14.66 0.85 -8.27
CA ALA A 18 16.09 1.08 -8.45
C ALA A 18 16.43 2.14 -9.51
N THR A 19 15.47 2.45 -10.37
CA THR A 19 15.61 3.47 -11.43
C THR A 19 15.38 4.89 -10.96
N TYR A 20 14.95 5.10 -9.69
CA TYR A 20 14.68 6.44 -9.16
C TYR A 20 15.90 7.02 -8.44
N PRO A 21 16.14 8.35 -8.52
CA PRO A 21 17.31 9.01 -7.94
C PRO A 21 17.14 9.25 -6.43
N TRP A 22 17.18 8.19 -5.62
CA TRP A 22 16.95 8.24 -4.16
C TRP A 22 17.98 9.08 -3.39
N HIS A 23 19.05 9.52 -4.05
CA HIS A 23 19.99 10.48 -3.49
C HIS A 23 19.49 11.93 -3.52
N ASP A 24 18.42 12.23 -4.26
CA ASP A 24 17.80 13.56 -4.31
C ASP A 24 16.91 13.76 -3.09
N ALA A 25 17.20 14.77 -2.27
CA ALA A 25 16.45 15.07 -1.05
C ALA A 25 14.99 15.51 -1.28
N ARG A 26 14.59 15.74 -2.53
CA ARG A 26 13.22 16.10 -2.94
C ARG A 26 12.40 14.90 -3.39
N LEU A 27 13.01 13.71 -3.45
CA LEU A 27 12.32 12.45 -3.70
C LEU A 27 12.01 11.77 -2.37
N PHE A 28 10.76 11.67 -2.06
CA PHE A 28 10.23 11.08 -0.82
C PHE A 28 9.47 9.78 -1.08
N GLU A 29 9.27 9.02 -0.05
CA GLU A 29 8.31 7.93 0.06
C GLU A 29 7.48 8.12 1.35
N SER A 30 6.55 7.20 1.64
CA SER A 30 5.53 7.39 2.68
C SER A 30 6.06 7.66 4.09
N ASP A 31 7.25 7.17 4.42
CA ASP A 31 7.82 7.32 5.76
C ASP A 31 8.62 8.64 5.86
N THR A 32 9.31 9.03 4.79
CA THR A 32 10.17 10.22 4.76
C THR A 32 9.39 11.50 4.45
N ILE A 33 8.27 11.45 3.73
CA ILE A 33 7.45 12.62 3.41
C ILE A 33 6.94 13.36 4.66
N LEU A 34 6.80 12.66 5.79
CA LEU A 34 6.40 13.26 7.06
C LEU A 34 7.42 14.26 7.61
N SER A 35 8.65 14.23 7.09
CA SER A 35 9.74 15.13 7.49
C SER A 35 10.07 16.17 6.41
N ILE A 36 9.13 16.43 5.47
CA ILE A 36 9.33 17.45 4.44
C ILE A 36 9.58 18.82 5.09
N PRO A 37 10.68 19.52 4.76
CA PRO A 37 11.05 20.74 5.47
C PRO A 37 10.14 21.92 5.17
N GLU A 38 9.58 21.99 3.96
CA GLU A 38 8.69 23.05 3.50
C GLU A 38 7.70 22.51 2.46
N LEU A 39 6.55 23.19 2.31
CA LEU A 39 5.58 22.84 1.30
C LEU A 39 6.08 23.24 -0.09
N PRO A 40 6.14 22.29 -1.05
CA PRO A 40 6.57 22.58 -2.42
C PRO A 40 5.45 23.34 -3.18
N ALA A 41 5.80 24.07 -4.23
CA ALA A 41 4.79 24.66 -5.10
C ALA A 41 4.11 23.63 -6.00
N SER A 42 4.85 22.54 -6.36
CA SER A 42 4.35 21.45 -7.20
C SER A 42 4.87 20.08 -6.73
N MET A 43 4.01 19.07 -6.81
CA MET A 43 4.35 17.69 -6.41
C MET A 43 3.81 16.67 -7.41
N LEU A 44 4.68 15.74 -7.80
CA LEU A 44 4.28 14.51 -8.48
C LEU A 44 4.10 13.41 -7.44
N ILE A 45 2.96 12.71 -7.48
CA ILE A 45 2.71 11.52 -6.69
C ILE A 45 2.62 10.31 -7.62
N ILE A 46 3.45 9.31 -7.39
CA ILE A 46 3.54 8.10 -8.21
C ILE A 46 2.88 6.95 -7.48
N GLY A 47 1.72 6.52 -7.97
CA GLY A 47 0.91 5.44 -7.40
C GLY A 47 -0.39 5.93 -6.78
N GLY A 48 -1.53 5.51 -7.33
CA GLY A 48 -2.90 5.83 -6.89
C GLY A 48 -3.51 4.77 -5.98
N GLY A 49 -2.69 4.15 -5.12
CA GLY A 49 -3.14 3.34 -3.99
C GLY A 49 -3.60 4.21 -2.82
N VAL A 50 -3.86 3.57 -1.66
CA VAL A 50 -4.30 4.28 -0.44
C VAL A 50 -3.36 5.42 -0.11
N ILE A 51 -2.07 5.13 0.05
CA ILE A 51 -1.03 6.11 0.42
C ILE A 51 -0.99 7.29 -0.56
N GLY A 52 -0.88 7.02 -1.87
CA GLY A 52 -0.78 8.10 -2.85
C GLY A 52 -2.05 8.93 -2.94
N SER A 53 -3.23 8.32 -2.83
CA SER A 53 -4.51 9.04 -2.86
C SER A 53 -4.71 9.90 -1.62
N GLU A 54 -4.35 9.43 -0.43
CA GLU A 54 -4.44 10.20 0.82
C GLU A 54 -3.49 11.40 0.80
N TYR A 55 -2.21 11.18 0.47
CA TYR A 55 -1.24 12.29 0.39
C TYR A 55 -1.59 13.28 -0.72
N ALA A 56 -2.15 12.83 -1.86
CA ALA A 56 -2.62 13.74 -2.90
C ALA A 56 -3.69 14.71 -2.37
N CYS A 57 -4.66 14.20 -1.62
CA CYS A 57 -5.68 15.03 -0.99
C CYS A 57 -5.08 15.97 0.05
N ILE A 58 -4.17 15.50 0.91
CA ILE A 58 -3.51 16.30 1.95
C ILE A 58 -2.75 17.47 1.32
N PHE A 59 -1.87 17.20 0.36
CA PHE A 59 -1.05 18.24 -0.25
C PHE A 59 -1.87 19.21 -1.10
N ALA A 60 -2.91 18.75 -1.80
CA ALA A 60 -3.83 19.62 -2.53
C ALA A 60 -4.59 20.54 -1.57
N ALA A 61 -5.07 20.04 -0.43
CA ALA A 61 -5.73 20.85 0.59
C ALA A 61 -4.81 21.91 1.22
N LEU A 62 -3.50 21.63 1.24
CA LEU A 62 -2.45 22.57 1.68
C LEU A 62 -2.03 23.56 0.58
N GLY A 63 -2.65 23.53 -0.60
CA GLY A 63 -2.40 24.46 -1.70
C GLY A 63 -1.27 24.07 -2.66
N VAL A 64 -0.74 22.86 -2.54
CA VAL A 64 0.28 22.32 -3.47
C VAL A 64 -0.39 21.93 -4.79
N LYS A 65 0.24 22.22 -5.92
CA LYS A 65 -0.19 21.73 -7.24
C LYS A 65 0.19 20.26 -7.38
N VAL A 66 -0.79 19.37 -7.25
CA VAL A 66 -0.57 17.92 -7.25
C VAL A 66 -0.91 17.31 -8.60
N VAL A 67 0.01 16.49 -9.12
CA VAL A 67 -0.22 15.56 -10.23
C VAL A 67 -0.06 14.15 -9.67
N LEU A 68 -1.08 13.29 -9.81
CA LEU A 68 -1.03 11.89 -9.41
C LEU A 68 -1.02 11.00 -10.65
N VAL A 69 -0.04 10.12 -10.75
CA VAL A 69 0.15 9.17 -11.85
C VAL A 69 -0.10 7.75 -11.34
N ASP A 70 -0.92 6.96 -12.04
CA ASP A 70 -1.08 5.53 -11.79
C ASP A 70 -1.23 4.77 -13.12
N GLY A 71 -0.57 3.60 -13.20
CA GLY A 71 -0.65 2.73 -14.37
C GLY A 71 -2.01 2.05 -14.57
N ARG A 72 -2.85 2.05 -13.55
CA ARG A 72 -4.24 1.57 -13.63
C ARG A 72 -5.16 2.69 -14.15
N ASP A 73 -6.27 2.31 -14.71
CA ASP A 73 -7.31 3.21 -15.22
C ASP A 73 -8.20 3.78 -14.11
N ARG A 74 -8.07 3.27 -12.88
CA ARG A 74 -8.89 3.63 -11.72
C ARG A 74 -8.07 3.64 -10.44
N LEU A 75 -8.30 4.65 -9.58
CA LEU A 75 -7.76 4.68 -8.22
C LEU A 75 -8.42 3.62 -7.36
N LEU A 76 -7.69 3.13 -6.36
CA LEU A 76 -8.23 2.24 -5.32
C LEU A 76 -9.07 1.10 -5.90
N GLY A 77 -8.54 0.36 -6.88
CA GLY A 77 -9.26 -0.63 -7.68
C GLY A 77 -9.90 -1.80 -6.91
N PHE A 78 -9.70 -1.87 -5.60
CA PHE A 78 -10.36 -2.82 -4.69
C PHE A 78 -11.70 -2.30 -4.12
N LEU A 79 -12.00 -1.01 -4.29
CA LEU A 79 -13.32 -0.44 -3.98
C LEU A 79 -14.27 -0.63 -5.15
N ASP A 80 -15.57 -0.52 -4.89
CA ASP A 80 -16.57 -0.44 -5.95
C ASP A 80 -16.23 0.66 -6.97
N ALA A 81 -16.50 0.40 -8.24
CA ALA A 81 -16.19 1.32 -9.32
C ALA A 81 -16.84 2.70 -9.11
N GLU A 82 -18.07 2.74 -8.65
CA GLU A 82 -18.80 3.98 -8.39
C GLU A 82 -18.14 4.81 -7.29
N VAL A 83 -17.68 4.17 -6.21
CA VAL A 83 -16.95 4.84 -5.12
C VAL A 83 -15.63 5.42 -5.64
N SER A 84 -14.86 4.64 -6.38
CA SER A 84 -13.60 5.09 -6.96
C SER A 84 -13.78 6.25 -7.94
N VAL A 85 -14.78 6.20 -8.80
CA VAL A 85 -15.08 7.28 -9.77
C VAL A 85 -15.55 8.55 -9.04
N THR A 86 -16.39 8.41 -8.02
CA THR A 86 -16.84 9.52 -7.20
C THR A 86 -15.67 10.22 -6.51
N LEU A 87 -14.75 9.45 -5.91
CA LEU A 87 -13.53 9.99 -5.33
C LEU A 87 -12.67 10.70 -6.38
N GLN A 88 -12.45 10.10 -7.55
CA GLN A 88 -11.66 10.72 -8.63
C GLN A 88 -12.23 12.08 -9.04
N ASN A 89 -13.56 12.19 -9.13
CA ASN A 89 -14.22 13.45 -9.46
C ASN A 89 -14.03 14.48 -8.36
N ALA A 90 -14.13 14.09 -7.08
CA ALA A 90 -13.86 14.98 -5.97
C ALA A 90 -12.40 15.45 -5.95
N MET A 91 -11.44 14.56 -6.18
CA MET A 91 -10.01 14.90 -6.26
C MET A 91 -9.72 15.89 -7.40
N ARG A 92 -10.33 15.69 -8.58
CA ARG A 92 -10.25 16.68 -9.68
C ARG A 92 -10.85 18.03 -9.30
N GLY A 93 -11.97 18.01 -8.55
CA GLY A 93 -12.59 19.23 -8.00
C GLY A 93 -11.70 19.99 -7.02
N MET A 94 -10.78 19.30 -6.34
CA MET A 94 -9.73 19.90 -5.49
C MET A 94 -8.53 20.44 -6.30
N GLY A 95 -8.52 20.28 -7.62
CA GLY A 95 -7.41 20.70 -8.49
C GLY A 95 -6.30 19.67 -8.67
N ILE A 96 -6.51 18.43 -8.22
CA ILE A 96 -5.54 17.35 -8.45
C ILE A 96 -5.66 16.88 -9.91
N GLU A 97 -4.55 16.92 -10.65
CA GLU A 97 -4.46 16.32 -11.98
C GLU A 97 -4.25 14.81 -11.84
N LEU A 98 -5.20 14.00 -12.30
CA LEU A 98 -5.13 12.55 -12.29
C LEU A 98 -4.74 12.03 -13.68
N LEU A 99 -3.56 11.44 -13.79
CA LEU A 99 -3.03 10.78 -14.98
C LEU A 99 -3.13 9.25 -14.77
N LEU A 100 -4.30 8.70 -15.09
CA LEU A 100 -4.58 7.27 -14.97
C LEU A 100 -4.27 6.55 -16.28
N GLY A 101 -3.86 5.28 -16.22
CA GLY A 101 -3.33 4.54 -17.35
C GLY A 101 -1.95 5.05 -17.81
N GLU A 102 -1.28 5.87 -16.98
CA GLU A 102 -0.02 6.51 -17.25
C GLU A 102 1.11 5.93 -16.39
N GLN A 103 2.33 5.95 -16.88
CA GLN A 103 3.49 5.41 -16.18
C GLN A 103 4.65 6.41 -16.17
N VAL A 104 5.38 6.46 -15.06
CA VAL A 104 6.66 7.17 -14.96
C VAL A 104 7.76 6.23 -15.44
N GLU A 105 8.38 6.57 -16.56
CA GLU A 105 9.48 5.79 -17.15
C GLU A 105 10.82 6.07 -16.45
N SER A 106 11.07 7.35 -16.14
CA SER A 106 12.28 7.75 -15.42
C SER A 106 12.08 9.04 -14.63
N LEU A 107 12.93 9.23 -13.64
CA LEU A 107 13.09 10.47 -12.89
C LEU A 107 14.53 10.93 -12.99
N THR A 108 14.76 12.22 -13.24
CA THR A 108 16.11 12.81 -13.33
C THR A 108 16.19 14.02 -12.40
N SER A 109 17.26 14.08 -11.61
CA SER A 109 17.58 15.22 -10.75
C SER A 109 18.18 16.37 -11.55
N GLY A 110 17.66 17.58 -11.36
CA GLY A 110 18.12 18.82 -11.98
C GLY A 110 17.78 20.01 -11.10
N GLU A 111 17.52 21.18 -11.68
CA GLU A 111 16.96 22.33 -10.95
C GLU A 111 15.62 21.96 -10.27
N LYS A 112 14.80 21.20 -11.01
CA LYS A 112 13.63 20.47 -10.50
C LYS A 112 13.83 18.98 -10.77
N ILE A 113 12.96 18.12 -10.22
CA ILE A 113 12.91 16.72 -10.64
C ILE A 113 12.12 16.63 -11.93
N GLU A 114 12.75 16.14 -13.00
CA GLU A 114 12.11 15.87 -14.27
C GLU A 114 11.60 14.43 -14.30
N ALA A 115 10.30 14.27 -14.61
CA ALA A 115 9.66 12.98 -14.79
C ALA A 115 9.34 12.77 -16.28
N VAL A 116 9.82 11.68 -16.86
CA VAL A 116 9.43 11.22 -18.18
C VAL A 116 8.19 10.33 -18.01
N LEU A 117 7.08 10.78 -18.55
CA LEU A 117 5.81 10.07 -18.55
C LEU A 117 5.61 9.40 -19.90
N LYS A 118 5.14 8.18 -19.91
CA LYS A 118 5.02 7.35 -21.13
C LYS A 118 4.19 8.01 -22.23
N ASN A 119 3.07 8.64 -21.88
CA ASN A 119 2.17 9.27 -22.86
C ASN A 119 2.14 10.80 -22.71
N ALA A 120 2.31 11.34 -21.50
CA ALA A 120 2.19 12.77 -21.20
C ALA A 120 3.52 13.56 -21.36
N GLY A 121 4.59 12.90 -21.85
CA GLY A 121 5.89 13.53 -22.09
C GLY A 121 6.65 13.90 -20.82
N VAL A 122 7.54 14.89 -20.93
CA VAL A 122 8.40 15.32 -19.81
C VAL A 122 7.72 16.41 -19.03
N ARG A 123 7.73 16.27 -17.69
CA ARG A 123 7.22 17.27 -16.73
C ARG A 123 8.19 17.48 -15.59
N SER A 124 8.22 18.68 -15.04
CA SER A 124 9.12 19.09 -13.95
C SER A 124 8.34 19.40 -12.68
N PHE A 125 8.85 18.93 -11.53
CA PHE A 125 8.22 19.10 -10.21
C PHE A 125 9.25 19.54 -9.17
N ASP A 126 8.80 20.30 -8.18
CA ASP A 126 9.64 20.68 -7.05
C ASP A 126 9.92 19.48 -6.13
N THR A 127 8.95 18.57 -6.00
CA THR A 127 9.04 17.39 -5.14
C THR A 127 8.33 16.20 -5.80
N VAL A 128 8.81 15.00 -5.50
CA VAL A 128 8.17 13.74 -5.93
C VAL A 128 7.92 12.86 -4.71
N LEU A 129 6.72 12.32 -4.61
CA LEU A 129 6.36 11.26 -3.65
C LEU A 129 6.17 9.93 -4.40
N ALA A 130 7.05 8.98 -4.14
CA ALA A 130 6.94 7.63 -4.68
C ALA A 130 6.09 6.75 -3.74
N ALA A 131 4.83 6.55 -4.07
CA ALA A 131 3.90 5.64 -3.39
C ALA A 131 3.78 4.31 -4.17
N ALA A 132 4.93 3.74 -4.57
CA ALA A 132 5.07 2.60 -5.50
C ALA A 132 4.86 1.22 -4.83
N GLY A 133 4.16 1.18 -3.72
CA GLY A 133 3.87 -0.03 -2.94
C GLY A 133 4.85 -0.26 -1.78
N ARG A 134 4.69 -1.41 -1.12
CA ARG A 134 5.49 -1.81 0.06
C ARG A 134 6.11 -3.18 -0.14
N GLN A 135 7.21 -3.45 0.53
CA GLN A 135 7.93 -4.73 0.55
C GLN A 135 8.04 -5.26 1.97
N GLY A 136 7.92 -6.58 2.14
CA GLY A 136 8.10 -7.25 3.42
C GLY A 136 9.51 -7.08 3.97
N ASN A 137 9.63 -6.91 5.28
CA ASN A 137 10.91 -6.81 5.99
C ASN A 137 11.45 -8.19 6.33
N THR A 138 11.79 -8.98 5.31
CA THR A 138 12.31 -10.35 5.43
C THR A 138 13.77 -10.48 5.00
N ASN A 139 14.34 -9.46 4.36
CA ASN A 139 15.71 -9.48 3.87
C ASN A 139 16.72 -9.62 5.02
N GLY A 140 17.71 -10.50 4.85
CA GLY A 140 18.79 -10.72 5.81
C GLY A 140 18.38 -11.48 7.07
N MET A 141 17.19 -12.09 7.09
CA MET A 141 16.72 -12.89 8.22
C MET A 141 17.17 -14.36 8.15
N GLY A 142 17.84 -14.78 7.08
CA GLY A 142 18.26 -16.18 6.88
C GLY A 142 17.10 -17.16 6.67
N LEU A 143 15.94 -16.66 6.16
CA LEU A 143 14.74 -17.48 6.01
C LEU A 143 14.92 -18.58 4.97
N GLU A 144 15.64 -18.29 3.90
CA GLU A 144 15.94 -19.22 2.82
C GLU A 144 16.79 -20.42 3.32
N GLU A 145 17.68 -20.17 4.30
CA GLU A 145 18.55 -21.18 4.90
C GLU A 145 17.74 -22.24 5.69
N ILE A 146 16.59 -21.85 6.22
CA ILE A 146 15.68 -22.74 6.94
C ILE A 146 14.51 -23.24 6.07
N GLY A 147 14.51 -22.93 4.77
CA GLY A 147 13.50 -23.39 3.81
C GLY A 147 12.25 -22.54 3.71
N LEU A 148 12.22 -21.35 4.32
CA LEU A 148 11.16 -20.36 4.09
C LEU A 148 11.54 -19.46 2.92
N GLN A 149 10.66 -19.39 1.91
CA GLN A 149 10.87 -18.57 0.71
C GLN A 149 9.88 -17.42 0.68
N PRO A 150 10.29 -16.19 1.00
CA PRO A 150 9.47 -15.00 0.75
C PRO A 150 9.18 -14.85 -0.75
N ASP A 151 8.07 -14.25 -1.09
CA ASP A 151 7.75 -13.92 -2.48
C ASP A 151 8.66 -12.79 -3.02
N LYS A 152 8.45 -12.39 -4.29
CA LYS A 152 9.21 -11.31 -4.95
C LYS A 152 9.07 -9.95 -4.24
N ARG A 153 8.05 -9.79 -3.39
CA ARG A 153 7.82 -8.60 -2.58
C ARG A 153 8.29 -8.77 -1.14
N GLY A 154 8.99 -9.86 -0.82
CA GLY A 154 9.44 -10.17 0.53
C GLY A 154 8.31 -10.60 1.48
N LEU A 155 7.15 -11.00 0.97
CA LEU A 155 6.01 -11.40 1.79
C LEU A 155 6.06 -12.90 2.09
N LEU A 156 5.62 -13.28 3.30
CA LEU A 156 5.57 -14.67 3.74
C LEU A 156 4.19 -15.28 3.48
N GLN A 157 4.19 -16.54 3.03
CA GLN A 157 2.97 -17.32 2.87
C GLN A 157 2.62 -18.01 4.20
N VAL A 158 1.35 -18.00 4.57
CA VAL A 158 0.82 -18.62 5.77
C VAL A 158 -0.51 -19.33 5.49
N ASN A 159 -0.87 -20.29 6.35
CA ASN A 159 -2.19 -20.91 6.35
C ASN A 159 -3.23 -20.06 7.15
N GLU A 160 -4.43 -20.58 7.32
CA GLU A 160 -5.54 -19.96 8.06
C GLU A 160 -5.24 -19.70 9.54
N HIS A 161 -4.23 -20.36 10.09
CA HIS A 161 -3.76 -20.16 11.46
C HIS A 161 -2.52 -19.26 11.55
N TYR A 162 -2.15 -18.60 10.44
CA TYR A 162 -0.95 -17.76 10.30
C TYR A 162 0.36 -18.52 10.52
N GLN A 163 0.34 -19.85 10.34
CA GLN A 163 1.50 -20.72 10.40
C GLN A 163 2.14 -20.79 9.01
N THR A 164 3.46 -20.70 8.94
CA THR A 164 4.23 -20.88 7.70
C THR A 164 4.31 -22.37 7.34
N SER A 165 5.08 -22.71 6.31
CA SER A 165 5.39 -24.12 5.98
C SER A 165 6.18 -24.84 7.07
N LEU A 166 6.79 -24.11 8.01
CA LEU A 166 7.48 -24.66 9.18
C LEU A 166 6.56 -24.63 10.40
N PRO A 167 6.24 -25.79 11.03
CA PRO A 167 5.20 -25.89 12.07
C PRO A 167 5.43 -25.07 13.34
N HIS A 168 6.65 -24.60 13.58
CA HIS A 168 6.99 -23.80 14.75
C HIS A 168 7.14 -22.30 14.43
N ILE A 169 7.00 -21.90 13.14
CA ILE A 169 7.14 -20.51 12.68
C ILE A 169 5.81 -20.00 12.15
N TYR A 170 5.42 -18.85 12.65
CA TYR A 170 4.21 -18.10 12.32
C TYR A 170 4.59 -16.74 11.75
N ALA A 171 3.69 -16.12 10.99
CA ALA A 171 3.85 -14.74 10.56
C ALA A 171 2.51 -13.99 10.60
N ALA A 172 2.54 -12.71 10.96
CA ALA A 172 1.35 -11.87 11.05
C ALA A 172 1.65 -10.40 10.72
N GLY A 173 0.63 -9.65 10.35
CA GLY A 173 0.72 -8.25 9.98
C GLY A 173 1.20 -8.05 8.54
N ASP A 174 1.69 -6.86 8.24
CA ASP A 174 2.03 -6.46 6.87
C ASP A 174 3.02 -7.41 6.17
N VAL A 175 3.85 -8.13 6.93
CA VAL A 175 4.82 -9.08 6.37
C VAL A 175 4.17 -10.25 5.61
N ILE A 176 2.87 -10.51 5.83
CA ILE A 176 2.10 -11.50 5.08
C ILE A 176 1.21 -10.86 3.99
N GLY A 177 1.24 -9.54 3.83
CA GLY A 177 0.53 -8.81 2.80
C GLY A 177 -0.86 -8.34 3.22
N PHE A 178 -1.77 -8.31 2.26
CA PHE A 178 -3.15 -7.82 2.46
C PHE A 178 -3.95 -8.71 3.42
N PRO A 179 -4.83 -8.10 4.26
CA PRO A 179 -5.02 -6.66 4.46
C PRO A 179 -3.99 -6.08 5.44
N ALA A 180 -3.27 -5.05 5.01
CA ALA A 180 -2.24 -4.37 5.80
C ALA A 180 -2.89 -3.32 6.71
N LEU A 181 -3.62 -3.78 7.73
CA LEU A 181 -4.32 -2.96 8.72
C LEU A 181 -3.86 -3.31 10.13
N ALA A 182 -3.56 -2.31 10.96
CA ALA A 182 -3.07 -2.51 12.31
C ALA A 182 -4.01 -3.37 13.16
N SER A 183 -5.32 -3.11 13.11
CA SER A 183 -6.33 -3.89 13.83
C SER A 183 -6.35 -5.36 13.38
N THR A 184 -6.27 -5.60 12.08
CA THR A 184 -6.21 -6.95 11.52
C THR A 184 -4.92 -7.66 11.92
N SER A 185 -3.78 -6.96 11.88
CA SER A 185 -2.47 -7.50 12.28
C SER A 185 -2.47 -7.97 13.74
N MET A 186 -3.12 -7.19 14.64
CA MET A 186 -3.28 -7.58 16.04
C MET A 186 -4.12 -8.86 16.19
N GLU A 187 -5.22 -8.98 15.45
CA GLU A 187 -6.06 -10.19 15.46
C GLU A 187 -5.34 -11.40 14.87
N GLN A 188 -4.59 -11.23 13.77
CA GLN A 188 -3.74 -12.26 13.18
C GLN A 188 -2.73 -12.81 14.19
N GLY A 189 -2.05 -11.91 14.93
CA GLY A 189 -1.12 -12.30 15.97
C GLY A 189 -1.79 -13.09 17.12
N ARG A 190 -3.03 -12.72 17.52
CA ARG A 190 -3.81 -13.46 18.51
C ARG A 190 -4.16 -14.87 18.02
N VAL A 191 -4.66 -15.02 16.81
CA VAL A 191 -4.97 -16.33 16.20
C VAL A 191 -3.71 -17.18 16.10
N ALA A 192 -2.61 -16.62 15.61
CA ALA A 192 -1.33 -17.31 15.49
C ALA A 192 -0.85 -17.88 16.85
N MET A 193 -0.88 -17.06 17.88
CA MET A 193 -0.41 -17.48 19.20
C MET A 193 -1.39 -18.43 19.90
N CYS A 194 -2.69 -18.26 19.71
CA CYS A 194 -3.67 -19.23 20.21
C CYS A 194 -3.46 -20.62 19.59
N HIS A 195 -3.22 -20.66 18.27
CA HIS A 195 -2.91 -21.93 17.60
C HIS A 195 -1.56 -22.49 18.06
N ALA A 196 -0.52 -21.67 18.17
CA ALA A 196 0.83 -22.09 18.55
C ALA A 196 0.89 -22.79 19.93
N PHE A 197 0.03 -22.38 20.86
CA PHE A 197 0.00 -22.85 22.25
C PHE A 197 -1.29 -23.59 22.62
N ASP A 198 -2.07 -24.03 21.62
CA ASP A 198 -3.36 -24.76 21.79
C ASP A 198 -4.37 -24.03 22.73
N LEU A 199 -4.38 -22.71 22.67
CA LEU A 199 -5.33 -21.90 23.41
C LEU A 199 -6.65 -21.80 22.64
N LYS A 200 -7.78 -21.96 23.33
CA LYS A 200 -9.12 -21.94 22.71
C LYS A 200 -9.77 -20.55 22.71
N TYR A 201 -8.99 -19.50 22.97
CA TYR A 201 -9.50 -18.14 23.13
C TYR A 201 -9.88 -17.49 21.80
N LYS A 202 -9.06 -17.67 20.72
CA LYS A 202 -9.25 -17.05 19.43
C LYS A 202 -8.79 -17.99 18.31
N THR A 203 -9.70 -18.34 17.40
CA THR A 203 -9.43 -19.35 16.35
C THR A 203 -9.42 -18.76 14.93
N ASP A 204 -10.10 -17.63 14.73
CA ASP A 204 -10.27 -17.03 13.41
C ASP A 204 -10.38 -15.50 13.47
N LEU A 205 -10.27 -14.86 12.32
CA LEU A 205 -10.58 -13.44 12.12
C LEU A 205 -12.07 -13.21 11.93
N ALA A 206 -12.49 -11.96 12.11
CA ALA A 206 -13.80 -11.53 11.64
C ALA A 206 -13.86 -11.71 10.10
N ARG A 207 -15.00 -12.21 9.62
CA ARG A 207 -15.21 -12.43 8.18
C ARG A 207 -15.28 -11.14 7.38
N ILE A 208 -15.69 -10.06 8.01
CA ILE A 208 -15.81 -8.73 7.41
C ILE A 208 -14.81 -7.83 8.13
N LEU A 209 -13.86 -7.30 7.37
CA LEU A 209 -12.85 -6.36 7.84
C LEU A 209 -13.19 -4.97 7.30
N PRO A 210 -13.54 -4.01 8.16
CA PRO A 210 -13.79 -2.64 7.72
C PRO A 210 -12.48 -1.98 7.30
N LEU A 211 -12.54 -1.24 6.20
CA LEU A 211 -11.44 -0.44 5.66
C LEU A 211 -11.85 1.02 5.62
N GLY A 212 -11.06 1.90 6.22
CA GLY A 212 -11.18 3.36 6.09
C GLY A 212 -10.01 3.92 5.29
N ILE A 213 -10.30 4.86 4.40
CA ILE A 213 -9.32 5.57 3.57
C ILE A 213 -9.55 7.06 3.78
N TYR A 214 -8.54 7.75 4.23
CA TYR A 214 -8.60 9.14 4.67
C TYR A 214 -8.29 10.13 3.54
N THR A 215 -8.90 9.89 2.38
CA THR A 215 -8.96 10.85 1.27
C THR A 215 -9.94 11.99 1.59
N ILE A 216 -10.09 12.98 0.69
CA ILE A 216 -11.06 14.05 0.78
C ILE A 216 -11.98 14.01 -0.45
N PRO A 217 -13.25 13.56 -0.30
CA PRO A 217 -13.86 12.99 0.91
C PRO A 217 -13.25 11.64 1.30
N GLU A 218 -13.41 11.25 2.55
CA GLU A 218 -13.04 9.94 3.04
C GLU A 218 -13.88 8.83 2.40
N CYS A 219 -13.27 7.66 2.22
CA CYS A 219 -13.94 6.47 1.70
C CYS A 219 -13.87 5.37 2.76
N SER A 220 -14.92 4.55 2.83
CA SER A 220 -14.92 3.35 3.65
C SER A 220 -15.64 2.20 2.94
N SER A 221 -15.21 0.99 3.24
CA SER A 221 -15.88 -0.20 2.76
C SER A 221 -15.82 -1.33 3.79
N ALA A 222 -16.76 -2.26 3.70
CA ALA A 222 -16.79 -3.46 4.51
C ALA A 222 -17.49 -4.58 3.73
N GLY A 223 -16.83 -5.73 3.60
CA GLY A 223 -17.35 -6.88 2.87
C GLY A 223 -16.97 -6.87 1.39
N GLU A 224 -17.90 -7.34 0.55
CA GLU A 224 -17.66 -7.59 -0.87
C GLU A 224 -18.05 -6.37 -1.71
N SER A 225 -17.29 -6.15 -2.79
CA SER A 225 -17.67 -5.19 -3.84
C SER A 225 -18.66 -5.81 -4.83
N GLU A 226 -19.35 -4.98 -5.60
CA GLU A 226 -20.20 -5.47 -6.70
C GLU A 226 -19.40 -6.33 -7.69
N GLU A 227 -18.19 -5.91 -8.05
CA GLU A 227 -17.32 -6.64 -8.95
C GLU A 227 -17.01 -8.04 -8.40
N SER A 228 -16.66 -8.13 -7.11
CA SER A 228 -16.40 -9.40 -6.44
C SER A 228 -17.64 -10.31 -6.42
N LEU A 229 -18.83 -9.76 -6.15
CA LEU A 229 -20.07 -10.52 -6.16
C LEU A 229 -20.42 -11.02 -7.56
N ARG A 230 -20.17 -10.21 -8.60
CA ARG A 230 -20.37 -10.62 -10.01
C ARG A 230 -19.44 -11.76 -10.40
N GLU A 231 -18.16 -11.67 -10.04
CA GLU A 231 -17.17 -12.73 -10.30
C GLU A 231 -17.55 -14.04 -9.60
N LYS A 232 -18.00 -13.95 -8.34
CA LYS A 232 -18.47 -15.10 -7.54
C LYS A 232 -19.85 -15.58 -7.94
N LYS A 233 -20.54 -14.89 -8.85
CA LYS A 233 -21.93 -15.18 -9.27
C LYS A 233 -22.92 -15.21 -8.10
N ILE A 234 -22.71 -14.35 -7.12
CA ILE A 234 -23.59 -14.19 -5.96
C ILE A 234 -24.66 -13.14 -6.31
N PRO A 235 -25.96 -13.47 -6.23
CA PRO A 235 -27.02 -12.48 -6.42
C PRO A 235 -26.96 -11.38 -5.37
N TYR A 236 -27.13 -10.13 -5.79
CA TYR A 236 -27.16 -8.97 -4.89
C TYR A 236 -28.13 -7.91 -5.42
N VAL A 237 -28.46 -6.95 -4.57
CA VAL A 237 -29.26 -5.76 -4.89
C VAL A 237 -28.47 -4.52 -4.48
N VAL A 238 -28.52 -3.50 -5.31
CA VAL A 238 -27.91 -2.18 -5.08
C VAL A 238 -29.01 -1.17 -4.77
#